data_d1a65ec149e3c17299c4d49a5c1b3c4d
#
_entry.id   d1a65ec149e3c17299c4d49a5c1b3c4d
#
_cell.length_a   1.000
_cell.length_b   1.000
_cell.length_c   1.000
_cell.angle_alpha   90.00
_cell.angle_beta   90.00
_cell.angle_gamma   90.00
#
_symmetry.space_group_name_H-M   'P 1'
#
loop_
_entity.id
_entity.type
_entity.pdbx_description
1 polymer ?
#
loop_
_entity_poly.entity_id
_entity_poly.type
_entity_poly.pdbx_seq_one_letter_code
_entity_poly.pdbx_strand_id
1 'polypeptide(L)'
;EKALASFSEKDRAWVVEAGKYGIWVGNSSENITLAAVLEVAETTVIESVEHICLVQEELTELERSRELRLKKERQWHQLAEEKNVPAISFTPVLLEKKEISKPNTWEKAEEITEKLTDEELIAMVIGEISKGQGQALGSAGNMVPGAAGETSSVLKAKYQIPGASMADGPAGIRLIRSYQVDKKTGEIYSEGILDALEGGFLASGKKYEDAEVYYQYCTAIPVGTLLAQTWDVKLLEEVGKAVAEEMQEFGISWWLAPGMNIHRNPLCGRNFEYYSEDPLVSGKMAAAITKGVQRVPGVGTTIKHFACNNQEDNRMGVDSIVSERALREIYLRGFEIAVTEAQPMAIMTSYNLVNGVHAANNKDLCTQAARKEWNFQGIIMTDWTTTEAHGGSTSWKCPWAGNDLIMPGGNHDVEGIKKALESGNLTREELKACVTRLLNVILQTLACECGEAYEAQFEAEKR
;
A
#
# COMPACT_ATOMS: atom_id res chain seq x y z
N GLU A 1 11.20 4.35 20.94
CA GLU A 1 12.63 4.70 20.80
C GLU A 1 12.93 5.27 19.41
N LYS A 2 12.42 4.66 18.33
CA LYS A 2 12.62 5.13 16.96
C LYS A 2 12.09 6.56 16.71
N ALA A 3 11.16 7.06 17.52
CA ALA A 3 10.67 8.44 17.46
C ALA A 3 11.73 9.50 17.88
N LEU A 4 12.76 9.10 18.61
CA LEU A 4 13.88 9.95 19.00
C LEU A 4 15.10 9.76 18.09
N ALA A 5 15.10 8.74 17.25
CA ALA A 5 16.25 8.40 16.41
C ALA A 5 16.28 9.21 15.13
N SER A 6 17.49 9.46 14.65
CA SER A 6 17.78 9.96 13.30
C SER A 6 18.45 8.86 12.49
N PHE A 7 18.28 8.89 11.17
CA PHE A 7 19.00 7.97 10.31
C PHE A 7 20.39 8.52 9.96
N SER A 8 21.41 7.73 10.28
CA SER A 8 22.80 8.01 9.90
C SER A 8 23.14 7.24 8.62
N GLU A 9 23.27 7.96 7.49
CA GLU A 9 23.68 7.35 6.22
C GLU A 9 25.10 6.76 6.33
N LYS A 10 25.99 7.46 7.04
CA LYS A 10 27.36 7.01 7.26
C LYS A 10 27.44 5.66 7.97
N ASP A 11 26.63 5.49 9.01
CA ASP A 11 26.65 4.30 9.86
C ASP A 11 25.66 3.23 9.39
N ARG A 12 24.82 3.53 8.40
CA ARG A 12 23.71 2.68 7.93
C ARG A 12 22.83 2.23 9.08
N ALA A 13 22.42 3.19 9.91
CA ALA A 13 21.77 2.87 11.16
C ALA A 13 20.82 3.97 11.64
N TRP A 14 19.81 3.56 12.37
CA TRP A 14 19.03 4.45 13.21
C TRP A 14 19.77 4.67 14.52
N VAL A 15 20.02 5.93 14.86
CA VAL A 15 20.81 6.32 16.04
C VAL A 15 20.03 7.30 16.90
N VAL A 16 20.12 7.13 18.21
CA VAL A 16 19.71 8.15 19.19
C VAL A 16 20.99 8.80 19.69
N GLU A 17 21.17 10.08 19.34
CA GLU A 17 22.38 10.80 19.66
C GLU A 17 22.42 11.19 21.14
N ALA A 18 23.64 11.23 21.73
CA ALA A 18 23.83 11.79 23.05
C ALA A 18 23.43 13.26 23.08
N GLY A 19 22.76 13.67 24.15
CA GLY A 19 22.29 15.06 24.27
C GLY A 19 21.02 15.21 25.08
N LYS A 20 20.47 16.41 25.01
CA LYS A 20 19.21 16.75 25.69
C LYS A 20 18.12 16.99 24.69
N TYR A 21 16.95 16.38 24.90
CA TYR A 21 15.77 16.47 24.06
C TYR A 21 14.64 17.14 24.82
N GLY A 22 14.14 18.26 24.33
CA GLY A 22 12.98 18.94 24.92
C GLY A 22 11.68 18.28 24.52
N ILE A 23 10.87 17.89 25.49
CA ILE A 23 9.50 17.40 25.27
C ILE A 23 8.54 18.55 25.39
N TRP A 24 7.91 18.88 24.28
CA TRP A 24 6.99 20.00 24.16
C TRP A 24 5.56 19.49 23.99
N VAL A 25 4.63 20.12 24.71
CA VAL A 25 3.21 19.77 24.66
C VAL A 25 2.39 21.02 24.39
N GLY A 26 1.42 20.93 23.51
CA GLY A 26 0.54 22.04 23.16
C GLY A 26 -0.56 21.65 22.20
N ASN A 27 -1.39 22.63 21.85
CA ASN A 27 -2.50 22.45 20.92
C ASN A 27 -2.18 22.88 19.48
N SER A 28 -0.99 23.44 19.26
CA SER A 28 -0.44 23.76 17.94
C SER A 28 1.08 23.89 18.02
N SER A 29 1.77 23.95 16.88
CA SER A 29 3.23 24.17 16.81
C SER A 29 3.68 25.53 17.38
N GLU A 30 2.79 26.51 17.49
CA GLU A 30 3.07 27.83 18.05
C GLU A 30 2.73 27.93 19.54
N ASN A 31 1.70 27.23 19.99
CA ASN A 31 1.24 27.24 21.37
C ASN A 31 1.64 25.96 22.09
N ILE A 32 2.96 25.87 22.37
CA ILE A 32 3.60 24.74 23.02
C ILE A 32 4.27 25.17 24.33
N THR A 33 4.33 24.25 25.28
CA THR A 33 5.04 24.44 26.57
C THR A 33 6.03 23.28 26.76
N LEU A 34 7.25 23.62 27.19
CA LEU A 34 8.25 22.62 27.56
C LEU A 34 7.77 21.87 28.81
N ALA A 35 7.53 20.58 28.67
CA ALA A 35 6.99 19.72 29.72
C ALA A 35 8.08 18.91 30.44
N ALA A 36 9.11 18.47 29.72
CA ALA A 36 10.23 17.70 30.27
C ALA A 36 11.46 17.83 29.38
N VAL A 37 12.61 17.43 29.91
CA VAL A 37 13.87 17.25 29.19
C VAL A 37 14.29 15.79 29.31
N LEU A 38 14.49 15.10 28.17
CA LEU A 38 15.16 13.80 28.17
C LEU A 38 16.66 13.99 28.06
N GLU A 39 17.43 13.29 28.90
CA GLU A 39 18.87 13.29 28.84
C GLU A 39 19.38 11.91 28.39
N VAL A 40 20.08 11.90 27.25
CA VAL A 40 20.72 10.72 26.66
C VAL A 40 22.21 10.85 26.86
N ALA A 41 22.80 9.96 27.64
CA ALA A 41 24.20 10.04 28.04
C ALA A 41 25.15 9.67 26.88
N GLU A 42 24.82 8.68 26.08
CA GLU A 42 25.66 8.15 25.00
C GLU A 42 24.88 7.95 23.72
N THR A 43 25.51 8.23 22.57
CA THR A 43 24.95 7.93 21.26
C THR A 43 24.83 6.42 21.08
N THR A 44 23.63 5.96 20.80
CA THR A 44 23.30 4.53 20.71
C THR A 44 22.72 4.19 19.36
N VAL A 45 23.28 3.18 18.69
CA VAL A 45 22.66 2.53 17.52
C VAL A 45 21.50 1.68 18.00
N ILE A 46 20.29 1.96 17.50
CA ILE A 46 19.09 1.20 17.88
C ILE A 46 18.65 0.22 16.80
N GLU A 47 19.06 0.42 15.55
CA GLU A 47 18.80 -0.50 14.44
C GLU A 47 19.83 -0.29 13.33
N SER A 48 20.45 -1.37 12.85
CA SER A 48 21.32 -1.36 11.68
C SER A 48 20.57 -1.88 10.46
N VAL A 49 20.77 -1.26 9.30
CA VAL A 49 20.10 -1.57 8.03
C VAL A 49 21.08 -1.56 6.88
N GLU A 50 20.65 -1.96 5.68
CA GLU A 50 21.42 -1.78 4.47
C GLU A 50 21.04 -0.48 3.76
N HIS A 51 21.92 0.06 2.94
CA HIS A 51 21.59 1.20 2.09
C HIS A 51 20.45 0.86 1.10
N ILE A 52 19.57 1.84 0.87
CA ILE A 52 18.50 1.75 -0.12
C ILE A 52 18.42 3.02 -0.96
N CYS A 53 18.06 2.86 -2.21
CA CYS A 53 17.74 3.96 -3.13
C CYS A 53 18.77 5.10 -3.10
N LEU A 54 20.05 4.76 -3.15
CA LEU A 54 21.12 5.77 -3.11
C LEU A 54 20.96 6.78 -4.24
N VAL A 55 21.14 8.06 -3.91
CA VAL A 55 21.16 9.12 -4.92
C VAL A 55 22.39 9.00 -5.82
N GLN A 56 22.22 9.33 -7.10
CA GLN A 56 23.31 9.30 -8.07
C GLN A 56 24.10 10.61 -8.14
N GLU A 57 23.52 11.68 -7.59
CA GLU A 57 24.09 13.01 -7.58
C GLU A 57 24.24 13.54 -6.15
N GLU A 58 25.22 14.41 -5.90
CA GLU A 58 25.38 15.04 -4.59
C GLU A 58 24.22 16.03 -4.34
N LEU A 59 23.48 15.79 -3.26
CA LEU A 59 22.41 16.68 -2.82
C LEU A 59 22.94 17.74 -1.87
N THR A 60 22.67 19.00 -2.19
CA THR A 60 22.92 20.10 -1.25
C THR A 60 21.73 20.23 -0.31
N GLU A 61 21.91 19.84 0.93
CA GLU A 61 20.88 19.99 1.95
C GLU A 61 20.88 21.40 2.54
N LEU A 62 19.68 21.91 2.85
CA LEU A 62 19.53 23.17 3.57
C LEU A 62 19.79 22.92 5.06
N GLU A 63 20.91 23.42 5.53
CA GLU A 63 21.24 23.37 6.95
C GLU A 63 20.89 24.69 7.65
N ARG A 64 20.35 24.56 8.88
CA ARG A 64 20.23 25.72 9.76
C ARG A 64 21.62 26.17 10.19
N SER A 65 21.91 27.47 10.11
CA SER A 65 23.22 27.97 10.54
C SER A 65 23.53 27.50 11.98
N ARG A 66 24.80 27.11 12.20
CA ARG A 66 25.27 26.64 13.50
C ARG A 66 24.99 27.65 14.61
N GLU A 67 25.08 28.94 14.31
CA GLU A 67 24.81 30.03 15.25
C GLU A 67 23.34 30.04 15.70
N LEU A 68 22.38 29.93 14.75
CA LEU A 68 20.95 29.87 15.06
C LEU A 68 20.59 28.61 15.85
N ARG A 69 21.21 27.48 15.54
CA ARG A 69 21.04 26.24 16.29
C ARG A 69 21.47 26.40 17.73
N LEU A 70 22.69 26.84 17.95
CA LEU A 70 23.24 27.07 19.30
C LEU A 70 22.50 28.18 20.09
N LYS A 71 21.96 29.20 19.42
CA LYS A 71 21.12 30.21 20.06
C LYS A 71 19.82 29.62 20.56
N LYS A 72 19.11 28.86 19.72
CA LYS A 72 17.88 28.17 20.14
C LYS A 72 18.09 27.18 21.25
N GLU A 73 19.18 26.42 21.19
CA GLU A 73 19.55 25.43 22.18
C GLU A 73 19.77 26.10 23.54
N ARG A 74 20.51 27.22 23.60
CA ARG A 74 20.67 28.01 24.81
C ARG A 74 19.34 28.55 25.35
N GLN A 75 18.47 29.06 24.49
CA GLN A 75 17.19 29.59 24.89
C GLN A 75 16.29 28.56 25.57
N TRP A 76 16.19 27.35 25.01
CA TRP A 76 15.34 26.34 25.62
C TRP A 76 15.95 25.71 26.87
N HIS A 77 17.26 25.61 26.98
CA HIS A 77 17.94 25.22 28.24
C HIS A 77 17.67 26.21 29.36
N GLN A 78 17.81 27.50 29.08
CA GLN A 78 17.49 28.56 30.06
C GLN A 78 16.01 28.46 30.49
N LEU A 79 15.09 28.26 29.52
CA LEU A 79 13.68 28.08 29.81
C LEU A 79 13.38 26.85 30.69
N ALA A 80 14.13 25.76 30.48
CA ALA A 80 13.98 24.54 31.27
C ALA A 80 14.41 24.78 32.74
N GLU A 81 15.48 25.54 32.96
CA GLU A 81 15.96 25.91 34.30
C GLU A 81 14.98 26.87 34.97
N GLU A 82 14.53 27.92 34.27
CA GLU A 82 13.60 28.92 34.80
C GLU A 82 12.25 28.32 35.22
N LYS A 83 11.74 27.35 34.44
CA LYS A 83 10.48 26.66 34.70
C LYS A 83 10.61 25.45 35.62
N ASN A 84 11.82 25.08 36.00
CA ASN A 84 12.11 23.88 36.81
C ASN A 84 11.43 22.62 36.26
N VAL A 85 11.52 22.39 34.92
CA VAL A 85 10.92 21.23 34.30
C VAL A 85 11.69 19.95 34.66
N PRO A 86 11.03 18.78 34.76
CA PRO A 86 11.69 17.54 35.13
C PRO A 86 12.71 17.11 34.08
N ALA A 87 13.90 16.71 34.52
CA ALA A 87 14.88 16.02 33.69
C ALA A 87 14.72 14.51 33.88
N ILE A 88 14.63 13.77 32.78
CA ILE A 88 14.42 12.32 32.74
C ILE A 88 15.61 11.69 32.04
N SER A 89 16.36 10.86 32.74
CA SER A 89 17.42 10.07 32.13
C SER A 89 16.81 8.98 31.23
N PHE A 90 17.30 8.90 30.00
CA PHE A 90 16.83 7.93 29.02
C PHE A 90 18.00 7.17 28.42
N THR A 91 17.93 5.84 28.48
CA THR A 91 18.94 4.96 27.90
C THR A 91 18.32 4.22 26.71
N PRO A 92 18.69 4.57 25.46
CA PRO A 92 18.20 3.85 24.29
C PRO A 92 18.68 2.40 24.29
N VAL A 93 17.85 1.51 23.76
CA VAL A 93 18.20 0.09 23.59
C VAL A 93 18.06 -0.32 22.13
N LEU A 94 18.77 -1.38 21.74
CA LEU A 94 18.64 -1.98 20.44
C LEU A 94 17.20 -2.46 20.23
N LEU A 95 16.60 -2.14 19.08
CA LEU A 95 15.27 -2.58 18.74
C LEU A 95 15.29 -4.07 18.39
N GLU A 96 14.48 -4.83 19.09
CA GLU A 96 14.24 -6.23 18.73
C GLU A 96 13.29 -6.31 17.55
N LYS A 97 13.69 -7.01 16.48
CA LYS A 97 12.79 -7.31 15.38
C LYS A 97 11.76 -8.32 15.85
N LYS A 98 10.48 -7.95 15.79
CA LYS A 98 9.41 -8.91 16.03
C LYS A 98 9.44 -9.99 14.95
N GLU A 99 9.59 -11.23 15.37
CA GLU A 99 9.29 -12.34 14.48
C GLU A 99 7.79 -12.37 14.23
N ILE A 100 7.40 -12.23 12.97
CA ILE A 100 6.02 -12.44 12.56
C ILE A 100 5.93 -13.87 12.03
N SER A 101 5.11 -14.69 12.68
CA SER A 101 4.87 -16.05 12.24
C SER A 101 4.23 -16.05 10.85
N LYS A 102 4.68 -16.97 10.00
CA LYS A 102 4.03 -17.18 8.71
C LYS A 102 2.57 -17.63 8.93
N PRO A 103 1.62 -17.14 8.13
CA PRO A 103 0.23 -17.61 8.19
C PRO A 103 0.12 -19.12 7.93
N ASN A 104 -0.91 -19.78 8.47
CA ASN A 104 -1.17 -21.20 8.25
C ASN A 104 -1.32 -21.58 6.76
N THR A 105 -1.70 -20.63 5.92
CA THR A 105 -1.84 -20.78 4.47
C THR A 105 -0.51 -20.86 3.72
N TRP A 106 0.61 -20.50 4.37
CA TRP A 106 1.92 -20.41 3.72
C TRP A 106 2.41 -21.76 3.17
N GLU A 107 2.35 -22.83 3.98
CA GLU A 107 2.78 -24.17 3.54
C GLU A 107 1.98 -24.65 2.34
N LYS A 108 0.65 -24.43 2.36
CA LYS A 108 -0.23 -24.75 1.23
C LYS A 108 0.13 -23.95 -0.02
N ALA A 109 0.44 -22.67 0.13
CA ALA A 109 0.88 -21.83 -0.98
C ALA A 109 2.20 -22.31 -1.58
N GLU A 110 3.19 -22.65 -0.75
CA GLU A 110 4.46 -23.24 -1.20
C GLU A 110 4.23 -24.55 -1.95
N GLU A 111 3.43 -25.47 -1.40
CA GLU A 111 3.13 -26.77 -2.01
C GLU A 111 2.47 -26.63 -3.39
N ILE A 112 1.54 -25.69 -3.54
CA ILE A 112 0.89 -25.44 -4.83
C ILE A 112 1.89 -24.82 -5.80
N THR A 113 2.63 -23.81 -5.38
CA THR A 113 3.61 -23.09 -6.23
C THR A 113 4.64 -24.03 -6.83
N GLU A 114 5.15 -24.99 -6.04
CA GLU A 114 6.11 -26.00 -6.52
C GLU A 114 5.60 -26.84 -7.71
N LYS A 115 4.29 -27.02 -7.82
CA LYS A 115 3.63 -27.85 -8.84
C LYS A 115 3.22 -27.06 -10.10
N LEU A 116 3.40 -25.74 -10.11
CA LEU A 116 2.99 -24.89 -11.21
C LEU A 116 3.97 -24.94 -12.38
N THR A 117 3.43 -24.86 -13.59
CA THR A 117 4.24 -24.67 -14.82
C THR A 117 4.70 -23.22 -14.91
N ASP A 118 5.65 -22.94 -15.82
CA ASP A 118 6.11 -21.57 -16.02
C ASP A 118 5.00 -20.65 -16.55
N GLU A 119 4.11 -21.18 -17.39
CA GLU A 119 2.93 -20.44 -17.89
C GLU A 119 1.97 -20.12 -16.74
N GLU A 120 1.71 -21.05 -15.83
CA GLU A 120 0.87 -20.83 -14.65
C GLU A 120 1.52 -19.80 -13.71
N LEU A 121 2.84 -19.88 -13.49
CA LEU A 121 3.57 -18.91 -12.67
C LEU A 121 3.51 -17.50 -13.27
N ILE A 122 3.73 -17.37 -14.58
CA ILE A 122 3.65 -16.09 -15.30
C ILE A 122 2.23 -15.52 -15.19
N ALA A 123 1.20 -16.35 -15.43
CA ALA A 123 -0.18 -15.91 -15.34
C ALA A 123 -0.55 -15.44 -13.93
N MET A 124 0.00 -16.04 -12.88
CA MET A 124 -0.31 -15.66 -11.50
C MET A 124 0.22 -14.28 -11.11
N VAL A 125 1.38 -13.86 -11.61
CA VAL A 125 1.95 -12.51 -11.29
C VAL A 125 1.38 -11.39 -12.15
N ILE A 126 0.35 -11.67 -12.94
CA ILE A 126 -0.36 -10.73 -13.81
C ILE A 126 -1.84 -10.80 -13.43
N GLY A 127 -2.50 -9.64 -13.33
CA GLY A 127 -3.93 -9.57 -13.10
C GLY A 127 -4.73 -10.26 -14.21
N GLU A 128 -6.01 -10.54 -13.94
CA GLU A 128 -6.88 -11.19 -14.92
C GLU A 128 -6.98 -10.36 -16.21
N ILE A 129 -6.60 -10.98 -17.32
CA ILE A 129 -6.68 -10.34 -18.64
C ILE A 129 -8.10 -10.46 -19.15
N SER A 130 -8.87 -9.37 -19.13
CA SER A 130 -10.23 -9.37 -19.59
C SER A 130 -10.34 -9.62 -21.09
N LYS A 131 -11.17 -10.60 -21.46
CA LYS A 131 -11.46 -10.94 -22.86
C LYS A 131 -12.39 -9.87 -23.48
N GLY A 132 -11.78 -8.91 -24.20
CA GLY A 132 -12.54 -8.00 -25.08
C GLY A 132 -13.01 -6.69 -24.48
N GLN A 133 -12.66 -6.37 -23.24
CA GLN A 133 -12.87 -5.05 -22.64
C GLN A 133 -11.53 -4.36 -22.40
N GLY A 134 -11.47 -3.03 -22.56
CA GLY A 134 -10.23 -2.29 -22.34
C GLY A 134 -9.80 -2.32 -20.88
N GLN A 135 -8.52 -2.11 -20.67
CA GLN A 135 -7.84 -2.17 -19.36
C GLN A 135 -8.05 -0.91 -18.50
N ALA A 136 -9.17 -0.22 -18.63
CA ALA A 136 -9.45 0.97 -17.83
C ALA A 136 -9.85 0.59 -16.39
N LEU A 137 -9.50 1.45 -15.44
CA LEU A 137 -9.97 1.38 -14.05
C LEU A 137 -11.50 1.19 -14.01
N GLY A 138 -11.96 0.17 -13.30
CA GLY A 138 -13.39 -0.16 -13.19
C GLY A 138 -13.94 -1.06 -14.31
N SER A 139 -13.12 -1.48 -15.28
CA SER A 139 -13.50 -2.45 -16.32
C SER A 139 -12.66 -3.74 -16.29
N ALA A 140 -11.69 -3.80 -15.39
CA ALA A 140 -10.78 -4.95 -15.25
C ALA A 140 -11.35 -6.06 -14.35
N GLY A 141 -12.46 -5.84 -13.65
CA GLY A 141 -13.13 -6.83 -12.81
C GLY A 141 -14.23 -7.57 -13.58
N ASN A 142 -14.14 -8.89 -13.66
CA ASN A 142 -15.14 -9.75 -14.30
C ASN A 142 -16.13 -10.34 -13.30
N MET A 143 -15.72 -10.54 -12.03
CA MET A 143 -16.55 -11.16 -10.98
C MET A 143 -17.48 -10.16 -10.31
N VAL A 144 -16.99 -8.96 -10.03
CA VAL A 144 -17.76 -7.88 -9.40
C VAL A 144 -17.86 -6.69 -10.35
N PRO A 145 -19.07 -6.34 -10.83
CA PRO A 145 -19.26 -5.24 -11.78
C PRO A 145 -18.72 -3.91 -11.24
N GLY A 146 -17.85 -3.27 -12.01
CA GLY A 146 -17.21 -2.01 -11.62
C GLY A 146 -16.02 -2.14 -10.65
N ALA A 147 -15.61 -3.36 -10.30
CA ALA A 147 -14.38 -3.58 -9.57
C ALA A 147 -13.16 -3.06 -10.35
N ALA A 148 -12.12 -2.66 -9.62
CA ALA A 148 -10.90 -2.10 -10.22
C ALA A 148 -10.06 -3.16 -10.95
N GLY A 149 -10.13 -4.41 -10.50
CA GLY A 149 -9.41 -5.54 -11.07
C GLY A 149 -9.54 -6.81 -10.24
N GLU A 150 -8.90 -7.85 -10.73
CA GLU A 150 -8.87 -9.18 -10.11
C GLU A 150 -7.50 -9.82 -10.31
N THR A 151 -7.13 -10.72 -9.41
CA THR A 151 -6.00 -11.62 -9.66
C THR A 151 -6.37 -12.68 -10.69
N SER A 152 -5.37 -13.30 -11.31
CA SER A 152 -5.60 -14.37 -12.29
C SER A 152 -6.44 -15.51 -11.74
N SER A 153 -7.38 -15.97 -12.54
CA SER A 153 -8.23 -17.15 -12.26
C SER A 153 -7.66 -18.46 -12.82
N VAL A 154 -6.41 -18.48 -13.31
CA VAL A 154 -5.77 -19.62 -13.97
C VAL A 154 -5.77 -20.91 -13.12
N LEU A 155 -5.78 -20.77 -11.80
CA LEU A 155 -5.77 -21.91 -10.87
C LEU A 155 -7.17 -22.40 -10.47
N LYS A 156 -8.26 -21.75 -10.92
CA LYS A 156 -9.64 -22.10 -10.55
C LYS A 156 -9.98 -23.55 -10.92
N ALA A 157 -9.69 -23.96 -12.15
CA ALA A 157 -10.05 -25.31 -12.63
C ALA A 157 -9.25 -26.42 -11.95
N LYS A 158 -7.97 -26.19 -11.65
CA LYS A 158 -7.05 -27.23 -11.16
C LYS A 158 -6.99 -27.32 -9.63
N TYR A 159 -7.06 -26.17 -8.95
CA TYR A 159 -6.87 -26.07 -7.50
C TYR A 159 -8.07 -25.47 -6.77
N GLN A 160 -9.14 -25.10 -7.46
CA GLN A 160 -10.32 -24.42 -6.93
C GLN A 160 -9.97 -23.08 -6.26
N ILE A 161 -8.94 -22.41 -6.78
CA ILE A 161 -8.52 -21.07 -6.35
C ILE A 161 -8.99 -20.05 -7.39
N PRO A 162 -10.08 -19.31 -7.13
CA PRO A 162 -10.57 -18.26 -8.03
C PRO A 162 -9.69 -17.01 -7.92
N GLY A 163 -9.91 -16.05 -8.81
CA GLY A 163 -9.36 -14.71 -8.66
C GLY A 163 -9.92 -14.00 -7.42
N ALA A 164 -9.16 -13.06 -6.88
CA ALA A 164 -9.58 -12.19 -5.78
C ALA A 164 -9.87 -10.78 -6.32
N SER A 165 -11.06 -10.24 -6.03
CA SER A 165 -11.53 -8.95 -6.54
C SER A 165 -10.98 -7.78 -5.73
N MET A 166 -10.76 -6.66 -6.41
CA MET A 166 -10.22 -5.42 -5.84
C MET A 166 -11.12 -4.23 -6.16
N ALA A 167 -11.44 -3.42 -5.16
CA ALA A 167 -12.16 -2.17 -5.39
C ALA A 167 -11.29 -0.97 -5.01
N ASP A 168 -11.30 0.05 -5.87
CA ASP A 168 -10.68 1.35 -5.56
C ASP A 168 -11.61 2.21 -4.70
N GLY A 169 -11.14 3.35 -4.26
CA GLY A 169 -11.90 4.38 -3.58
C GLY A 169 -11.46 4.64 -2.14
N PRO A 170 -10.39 5.45 -1.91
CA PRO A 170 -9.95 5.84 -0.56
C PRO A 170 -11.01 6.60 0.26
N ALA A 171 -12.03 7.17 -0.39
CA ALA A 171 -13.17 7.81 0.27
C ALA A 171 -14.45 6.94 0.25
N GLY A 172 -14.29 5.63 0.32
CA GLY A 172 -15.34 4.61 0.24
C GLY A 172 -15.19 3.73 -1.00
N ILE A 173 -15.70 2.50 -0.94
CA ILE A 173 -15.60 1.54 -2.06
C ILE A 173 -16.25 2.14 -3.30
N ARG A 174 -15.55 2.05 -4.45
CA ARG A 174 -16.04 2.55 -5.73
C ARG A 174 -16.36 1.39 -6.67
N LEU A 175 -17.65 1.13 -6.83
CA LEU A 175 -18.21 0.21 -7.82
C LEU A 175 -19.17 0.95 -8.74
N ILE A 176 -19.56 0.34 -9.87
CA ILE A 176 -20.64 0.90 -10.68
C ILE A 176 -21.94 0.83 -9.89
N ARG A 177 -22.75 1.88 -10.00
CA ARG A 177 -23.99 2.02 -9.22
C ARG A 177 -25.05 0.98 -9.55
N SER A 178 -25.10 0.54 -10.82
CA SER A 178 -26.05 -0.46 -11.26
C SER A 178 -25.50 -1.22 -12.48
N TYR A 179 -25.93 -2.46 -12.63
CA TYR A 179 -25.62 -3.30 -13.78
C TYR A 179 -26.85 -4.14 -14.17
N GLN A 180 -26.83 -4.68 -15.38
CA GLN A 180 -27.94 -5.44 -15.93
C GLN A 180 -27.53 -6.91 -16.09
N VAL A 181 -28.44 -7.81 -15.75
CA VAL A 181 -28.22 -9.26 -15.80
C VAL A 181 -29.32 -9.87 -16.69
N ASP A 182 -28.97 -10.77 -17.59
CA ASP A 182 -29.91 -11.52 -18.39
C ASP A 182 -30.76 -12.43 -17.48
N LYS A 183 -32.08 -12.27 -17.55
CA LYS A 183 -33.03 -13.02 -16.69
C LYS A 183 -33.02 -14.53 -16.91
N LYS A 184 -32.54 -15.01 -18.04
CA LYS A 184 -32.57 -16.43 -18.41
C LYS A 184 -31.24 -17.10 -18.13
N THR A 185 -30.12 -16.42 -18.46
CA THR A 185 -28.79 -17.01 -18.38
C THR A 185 -28.08 -16.64 -17.07
N GLY A 186 -28.47 -15.54 -16.41
CA GLY A 186 -27.77 -14.97 -15.26
C GLY A 186 -26.46 -14.26 -15.65
N GLU A 187 -26.19 -14.11 -16.95
CA GLU A 187 -24.99 -13.41 -17.41
C GLU A 187 -25.12 -11.90 -17.23
N ILE A 188 -24.03 -11.26 -16.79
CA ILE A 188 -23.96 -9.81 -16.67
C ILE A 188 -23.77 -9.22 -18.06
N TYR A 189 -24.66 -8.31 -18.46
CA TYR A 189 -24.49 -7.56 -19.69
C TYR A 189 -23.31 -6.61 -19.53
N SER A 190 -22.26 -6.87 -20.30
CA SER A 190 -21.10 -5.99 -20.36
C SER A 190 -21.50 -4.68 -21.04
N GLU A 191 -21.52 -3.62 -20.29
CA GLU A 191 -21.56 -2.27 -20.80
C GLU A 191 -20.14 -1.86 -21.24
N GLY A 192 -20.00 -0.96 -22.21
CA GLY A 192 -18.70 -0.61 -22.80
C GLY A 192 -17.75 0.03 -21.78
N ILE A 193 -16.45 0.19 -22.14
CA ILE A 193 -15.42 0.81 -21.30
C ILE A 193 -15.86 2.14 -20.68
N LEU A 194 -16.60 2.96 -21.42
CA LEU A 194 -17.11 4.25 -20.97
C LEU A 194 -18.17 4.12 -19.87
N ASP A 195 -18.90 3.01 -19.83
CA ASP A 195 -19.95 2.77 -18.85
C ASP A 195 -19.34 2.36 -17.49
N ALA A 196 -18.14 1.80 -17.50
CA ALA A 196 -17.40 1.41 -16.30
C ALA A 196 -16.54 2.54 -15.70
N LEU A 197 -16.17 3.54 -16.51
CA LEU A 197 -15.35 4.66 -16.04
C LEU A 197 -16.15 5.55 -15.07
N GLU A 198 -15.46 6.05 -14.04
CA GLU A 198 -16.00 7.01 -13.06
C GLU A 198 -17.30 6.50 -12.36
N GLY A 199 -17.42 5.18 -12.13
CA GLY A 199 -18.60 4.61 -11.49
C GLY A 199 -19.87 4.72 -12.34
N GLY A 200 -19.74 4.70 -13.67
CA GLY A 200 -20.84 4.80 -14.59
C GLY A 200 -21.27 6.23 -14.94
N PHE A 201 -20.45 7.25 -14.61
CA PHE A 201 -20.77 8.66 -14.93
C PHE A 201 -20.96 8.91 -16.43
N LEU A 202 -20.25 8.17 -17.26
CA LEU A 202 -20.35 8.22 -18.73
C LEU A 202 -21.18 7.07 -19.32
N ALA A 203 -21.97 6.38 -18.48
CA ALA A 203 -22.75 5.22 -18.91
C ALA A 203 -23.72 5.58 -20.04
N SER A 204 -23.77 4.73 -21.05
CA SER A 204 -24.66 4.89 -22.22
C SER A 204 -26.14 4.85 -21.85
N GLY A 205 -26.46 4.32 -20.67
CA GLY A 205 -27.83 4.11 -20.21
C GLY A 205 -28.63 3.09 -21.08
N LYS A 206 -27.93 2.25 -21.84
CA LYS A 206 -28.57 1.21 -22.68
C LYS A 206 -29.36 0.26 -21.80
N LYS A 207 -30.61 0.04 -22.14
CA LYS A 207 -31.48 -0.91 -21.45
C LYS A 207 -31.72 -2.12 -22.34
N TYR A 208 -31.57 -3.31 -21.73
CA TYR A 208 -31.89 -4.57 -22.37
C TYR A 208 -33.30 -5.03 -21.94
N GLU A 209 -34.15 -5.44 -22.88
CA GLU A 209 -35.57 -5.79 -22.63
C GLU A 209 -35.72 -7.00 -21.69
N ASP A 210 -34.79 -7.98 -21.79
CA ASP A 210 -34.81 -9.22 -20.99
C ASP A 210 -33.86 -9.12 -19.76
N ALA A 211 -33.46 -7.91 -19.36
CA ALA A 211 -32.57 -7.70 -18.23
C ALA A 211 -33.30 -7.42 -16.92
N GLU A 212 -32.67 -7.87 -15.83
CA GLU A 212 -32.92 -7.42 -14.47
C GLU A 212 -31.84 -6.45 -14.06
N VAL A 213 -32.21 -5.36 -13.37
CA VAL A 213 -31.26 -4.33 -12.93
C VAL A 213 -30.91 -4.56 -11.47
N TYR A 214 -29.64 -4.70 -11.19
CA TYR A 214 -29.08 -4.76 -9.84
C TYR A 214 -28.41 -3.44 -9.47
N TYR A 215 -28.45 -3.08 -8.20
CA TYR A 215 -27.86 -1.84 -7.68
C TYR A 215 -26.79 -2.15 -6.65
N GLN A 216 -25.70 -1.38 -6.71
CA GLN A 216 -24.58 -1.41 -5.77
C GLN A 216 -24.42 -0.02 -5.16
N TYR A 217 -24.96 0.18 -3.95
CA TYR A 217 -24.88 1.46 -3.25
C TYR A 217 -23.76 1.40 -2.22
N CYS A 218 -22.60 1.91 -2.62
CA CYS A 218 -21.44 2.02 -1.72
C CYS A 218 -21.49 3.30 -0.91
N THR A 219 -21.04 3.23 0.34
CA THR A 219 -21.03 4.37 1.27
C THR A 219 -19.81 5.25 1.06
N ALA A 220 -20.03 6.55 0.83
CA ALA A 220 -18.94 7.53 0.86
C ALA A 220 -18.53 7.80 2.32
N ILE A 221 -17.25 7.64 2.61
CA ILE A 221 -16.64 8.02 3.88
C ILE A 221 -15.86 9.33 3.74
N PRO A 222 -15.55 10.04 4.84
CA PRO A 222 -14.73 11.23 4.79
C PRO A 222 -13.37 10.97 4.12
N VAL A 223 -12.87 11.96 3.39
CA VAL A 223 -11.55 11.87 2.74
C VAL A 223 -10.42 11.73 3.77
N GLY A 224 -9.29 11.14 3.36
CA GLY A 224 -8.17 10.83 4.25
C GLY A 224 -7.68 12.01 5.10
N THR A 225 -7.54 13.20 4.50
CA THR A 225 -7.15 14.41 5.23
C THR A 225 -8.14 14.74 6.36
N LEU A 226 -9.46 14.61 6.12
CA LEU A 226 -10.47 14.88 7.15
C LEU A 226 -10.46 13.83 8.24
N LEU A 227 -10.31 12.54 7.89
CA LEU A 227 -10.17 11.46 8.87
C LEU A 227 -8.95 11.70 9.79
N ALA A 228 -7.82 12.13 9.23
CA ALA A 228 -6.61 12.41 9.99
C ALA A 228 -6.77 13.59 10.97
N GLN A 229 -7.60 14.59 10.64
CA GLN A 229 -7.88 15.73 11.53
C GLN A 229 -8.61 15.33 12.82
N THR A 230 -9.19 14.15 12.89
CA THR A 230 -9.82 13.65 14.11
C THR A 230 -8.81 13.28 15.19
N TRP A 231 -7.60 12.90 14.83
CA TRP A 231 -6.56 12.36 15.71
C TRP A 231 -7.03 11.14 16.53
N ASP A 232 -8.09 10.47 16.07
CA ASP A 232 -8.72 9.37 16.76
C ASP A 232 -8.53 8.04 16.00
N VAL A 233 -7.53 7.28 16.42
CA VAL A 233 -7.23 5.96 15.83
C VAL A 233 -8.35 4.94 16.05
N LYS A 234 -9.15 5.07 17.13
CA LYS A 234 -10.27 4.15 17.39
C LYS A 234 -11.42 4.41 16.42
N LEU A 235 -11.67 5.69 16.13
CA LEU A 235 -12.67 6.07 15.12
C LEU A 235 -12.27 5.49 13.75
N LEU A 236 -10.99 5.55 13.38
CA LEU A 236 -10.54 4.99 12.10
C LEU A 236 -10.63 3.46 12.07
N GLU A 237 -10.43 2.77 13.19
CA GLU A 237 -10.68 1.33 13.28
C GLU A 237 -12.16 1.01 13.04
N GLU A 238 -13.10 1.78 13.59
CA GLU A 238 -14.54 1.59 13.34
C GLU A 238 -14.93 1.94 11.89
N VAL A 239 -14.36 2.99 11.30
CA VAL A 239 -14.54 3.31 9.87
C VAL A 239 -14.05 2.15 9.01
N GLY A 240 -12.85 1.63 9.30
CA GLY A 240 -12.28 0.47 8.60
C GLY A 240 -13.18 -0.75 8.67
N LYS A 241 -13.76 -1.04 9.83
CA LYS A 241 -14.71 -2.14 10.04
C LYS A 241 -15.97 -1.96 9.19
N ALA A 242 -16.55 -0.76 9.17
CA ALA A 242 -17.73 -0.48 8.34
C ALA A 242 -17.47 -0.68 6.85
N VAL A 243 -16.28 -0.24 6.35
CA VAL A 243 -15.87 -0.51 4.97
C VAL A 243 -15.71 -2.00 4.71
N ALA A 244 -15.15 -2.74 5.66
CA ALA A 244 -14.97 -4.19 5.52
C ALA A 244 -16.29 -4.97 5.43
N GLU A 245 -17.32 -4.54 6.16
CA GLU A 245 -18.66 -5.11 6.07
C GLU A 245 -19.26 -4.90 4.68
N GLU A 246 -19.09 -3.71 4.07
CA GLU A 246 -19.46 -3.49 2.67
C GLU A 246 -18.60 -4.33 1.69
N MET A 247 -17.30 -4.48 1.96
CA MET A 247 -16.44 -5.35 1.13
C MET A 247 -16.97 -6.78 1.10
N GLN A 248 -17.39 -7.33 2.24
CA GLN A 248 -18.00 -8.66 2.30
C GLN A 248 -19.32 -8.72 1.51
N GLU A 249 -20.18 -7.70 1.66
CA GLU A 249 -21.45 -7.62 0.95
C GLU A 249 -21.28 -7.67 -0.57
N PHE A 250 -20.26 -6.96 -1.10
CA PHE A 250 -20.01 -6.89 -2.53
C PHE A 250 -18.97 -7.91 -3.06
N GLY A 251 -18.44 -8.78 -2.22
CA GLY A 251 -17.47 -9.79 -2.64
C GLY A 251 -16.08 -9.21 -2.97
N ILE A 252 -15.69 -8.10 -2.37
CA ILE A 252 -14.41 -7.45 -2.56
C ILE A 252 -13.41 -7.97 -1.54
N SER A 253 -12.32 -8.57 -2.01
CA SER A 253 -11.26 -9.10 -1.16
C SER A 253 -10.26 -8.02 -0.72
N TRP A 254 -9.88 -7.11 -1.63
CA TRP A 254 -8.91 -6.04 -1.32
C TRP A 254 -9.46 -4.66 -1.65
N TRP A 255 -9.43 -3.80 -0.66
CA TRP A 255 -9.68 -2.38 -0.83
C TRP A 255 -8.37 -1.68 -1.21
N LEU A 256 -8.34 -0.99 -2.36
CA LEU A 256 -7.17 -0.25 -2.84
C LEU A 256 -7.05 1.09 -2.09
N ALA A 257 -6.93 0.99 -0.79
CA ALA A 257 -6.81 2.06 0.19
C ALA A 257 -6.20 1.52 1.49
N PRO A 258 -5.70 2.41 2.38
CA PRO A 258 -5.67 3.87 2.28
C PRO A 258 -4.54 4.40 1.41
N GLY A 259 -4.74 5.59 0.81
CA GLY A 259 -3.66 6.43 0.33
C GLY A 259 -2.96 7.10 1.51
N MET A 260 -1.62 7.17 1.51
CA MET A 260 -0.89 7.66 2.69
C MET A 260 0.41 8.40 2.38
N ASN A 261 0.59 8.88 1.15
CA ASN A 261 1.75 9.69 0.82
C ASN A 261 1.76 11.01 1.61
N ILE A 262 2.96 11.55 1.79
CA ILE A 262 3.16 12.79 2.54
C ILE A 262 2.63 13.99 1.74
N HIS A 263 1.91 14.90 2.40
CA HIS A 263 1.50 16.20 1.85
C HIS A 263 2.74 17.11 1.66
N ARG A 264 3.58 16.77 0.67
CA ARG A 264 4.86 17.45 0.42
C ARG A 264 4.65 18.78 -0.31
N ASN A 265 3.72 18.80 -1.27
CA ASN A 265 3.39 19.96 -2.09
C ASN A 265 1.88 20.20 -2.00
N PRO A 266 1.42 21.39 -1.59
CA PRO A 266 0.00 21.70 -1.49
C PRO A 266 -0.74 21.64 -2.84
N LEU A 267 -0.02 21.73 -3.96
CA LEU A 267 -0.57 21.59 -5.31
C LEU A 267 -0.71 20.14 -5.80
N CYS A 268 -0.30 19.16 -5.02
CA CYS A 268 -0.51 17.75 -5.38
C CYS A 268 -2.02 17.43 -5.40
N GLY A 269 -2.53 17.04 -6.56
CA GLY A 269 -3.96 16.83 -6.80
C GLY A 269 -4.59 15.70 -5.98
N ARG A 270 -3.78 14.82 -5.35
CA ARG A 270 -4.25 13.69 -4.54
C ARG A 270 -4.08 13.89 -3.02
N ASN A 271 -3.67 15.07 -2.56
CA ASN A 271 -3.53 15.34 -1.12
C ASN A 271 -4.83 15.07 -0.34
N PHE A 272 -6.00 15.27 -0.94
CA PHE A 272 -7.29 15.06 -0.27
C PHE A 272 -7.48 13.62 0.22
N GLU A 273 -6.97 12.62 -0.51
CA GLU A 273 -7.08 11.21 -0.13
C GLU A 273 -5.97 10.74 0.83
N TYR A 274 -4.89 11.53 0.96
CA TYR A 274 -3.80 11.25 1.88
C TYR A 274 -4.07 11.86 3.26
N TYR A 275 -3.34 11.41 4.28
CA TYR A 275 -3.64 11.78 5.66
C TYR A 275 -2.99 13.09 6.11
N SER A 276 -1.66 13.24 5.96
CA SER A 276 -0.91 14.32 6.59
C SER A 276 0.44 14.57 5.92
N GLU A 277 1.05 15.72 6.25
CA GLU A 277 2.47 15.97 6.02
C GLU A 277 3.37 15.25 7.04
N ASP A 278 2.81 14.85 8.19
CA ASP A 278 3.50 14.16 9.27
C ASP A 278 3.44 12.64 9.04
N PRO A 279 4.61 11.97 8.88
CA PRO A 279 4.65 10.52 8.64
C PRO A 279 4.14 9.71 9.83
N LEU A 280 4.22 10.22 11.07
CA LEU A 280 3.68 9.55 12.24
C LEU A 280 2.15 9.54 12.19
N VAL A 281 1.52 10.68 11.92
CA VAL A 281 0.06 10.77 11.76
C VAL A 281 -0.39 9.88 10.62
N SER A 282 0.23 10.00 9.43
CA SER A 282 -0.10 9.16 8.27
C SER A 282 0.01 7.67 8.56
N GLY A 283 1.09 7.25 9.20
CA GLY A 283 1.33 5.84 9.53
C GLY A 283 0.34 5.29 10.56
N LYS A 284 0.05 6.05 11.63
CA LYS A 284 -0.90 5.65 12.67
C LYS A 284 -2.34 5.55 12.17
N MET A 285 -2.77 6.50 11.33
CA MET A 285 -4.11 6.48 10.72
C MET A 285 -4.25 5.33 9.73
N ALA A 286 -3.23 5.09 8.89
CA ALA A 286 -3.21 3.95 7.98
C ALA A 286 -3.20 2.61 8.72
N ALA A 287 -2.43 2.49 9.81
CA ALA A 287 -2.44 1.29 10.65
C ALA A 287 -3.81 1.05 11.30
N ALA A 288 -4.46 2.11 11.80
CA ALA A 288 -5.76 2.02 12.45
C ALA A 288 -6.86 1.54 11.49
N ILE A 289 -6.97 2.17 10.32
CA ILE A 289 -7.99 1.77 9.33
C ILE A 289 -7.72 0.35 8.81
N THR A 290 -6.46 -0.02 8.62
CA THR A 290 -6.06 -1.39 8.24
C THR A 290 -6.48 -2.41 9.29
N LYS A 291 -6.23 -2.15 10.57
CA LYS A 291 -6.70 -3.01 11.67
C LYS A 291 -8.21 -3.15 11.68
N GLY A 292 -8.93 -2.05 11.46
CA GLY A 292 -10.38 -2.05 11.35
C GLY A 292 -10.89 -2.95 10.25
N VAL A 293 -10.36 -2.79 9.03
CA VAL A 293 -10.72 -3.63 7.87
C VAL A 293 -10.39 -5.09 8.13
N GLN A 294 -9.19 -5.39 8.57
CA GLN A 294 -8.70 -6.77 8.72
C GLN A 294 -9.20 -7.50 9.97
N ARG A 295 -10.05 -6.83 10.81
CA ARG A 295 -10.87 -7.52 11.83
C ARG A 295 -11.96 -8.39 11.21
N VAL A 296 -12.38 -8.06 10.00
CA VAL A 296 -13.36 -8.83 9.26
C VAL A 296 -12.60 -9.87 8.42
N PRO A 297 -12.84 -11.17 8.61
CA PRO A 297 -12.13 -12.22 7.89
C PRO A 297 -12.30 -12.11 6.38
N GLY A 298 -11.25 -12.43 5.64
CA GLY A 298 -11.28 -12.55 4.18
C GLY A 298 -11.12 -11.24 3.42
N VAL A 299 -11.03 -10.10 4.09
CA VAL A 299 -10.85 -8.79 3.46
C VAL A 299 -9.61 -8.07 3.98
N GLY A 300 -9.00 -7.22 3.16
CA GLY A 300 -7.79 -6.49 3.53
C GLY A 300 -7.58 -5.19 2.79
N THR A 301 -6.63 -4.41 3.28
CA THR A 301 -6.24 -3.13 2.71
C THR A 301 -5.04 -3.26 1.78
N THR A 302 -4.94 -2.30 0.87
CA THR A 302 -3.77 -2.06 0.01
C THR A 302 -3.28 -0.65 0.28
N ILE A 303 -2.26 -0.51 1.13
CA ILE A 303 -1.69 0.82 1.40
C ILE A 303 -0.94 1.34 0.18
N LYS A 304 -1.11 2.64 -0.13
CA LYS A 304 -0.60 3.25 -1.37
C LYS A 304 -0.22 4.71 -1.24
N HIS A 305 0.62 5.27 -2.11
CA HIS A 305 1.39 4.65 -3.19
C HIS A 305 2.87 4.59 -2.77
N PHE A 306 3.43 3.43 -2.77
CA PHE A 306 4.76 3.13 -2.26
C PHE A 306 5.81 3.30 -3.37
N ALA A 307 6.61 4.39 -3.39
CA ALA A 307 6.69 5.49 -2.47
C ALA A 307 6.91 6.83 -3.22
N CYS A 308 6.85 7.92 -2.45
CA CYS A 308 7.20 9.27 -2.95
C CYS A 308 6.28 9.81 -4.05
N ASN A 309 5.01 9.40 -4.12
CA ASN A 309 4.03 9.99 -5.05
C ASN A 309 3.51 11.33 -4.49
N ASN A 310 4.28 12.41 -4.71
CA ASN A 310 4.01 13.72 -4.12
C ASN A 310 3.61 14.78 -5.15
N GLN A 311 3.43 14.40 -6.42
CA GLN A 311 2.86 15.20 -7.50
C GLN A 311 2.16 14.31 -8.51
N GLU A 312 1.15 14.86 -9.21
CA GLU A 312 0.40 14.15 -10.24
C GLU A 312 0.83 14.54 -11.66
N ASP A 313 1.42 15.75 -11.84
CA ASP A 313 1.97 16.15 -13.11
C ASP A 313 3.11 15.23 -13.52
N ASN A 314 2.99 14.64 -14.74
CA ASN A 314 3.96 13.68 -15.27
C ASN A 314 4.27 12.52 -14.29
N ARG A 315 3.30 12.05 -13.53
CA ARG A 315 3.49 11.03 -12.48
C ARG A 315 4.14 9.73 -12.96
N MET A 316 4.02 9.38 -14.25
CA MET A 316 4.67 8.21 -14.85
C MET A 316 6.17 8.39 -15.11
N GLY A 317 6.64 9.63 -15.25
CA GLY A 317 8.02 9.95 -15.64
C GLY A 317 8.78 10.85 -14.68
N VAL A 318 8.13 11.32 -13.58
CA VAL A 318 8.82 12.15 -12.59
C VAL A 318 9.76 11.29 -11.75
N ASP A 319 10.96 11.80 -11.48
CA ASP A 319 11.91 11.20 -10.56
C ASP A 319 11.93 11.97 -9.24
N SER A 320 11.63 11.28 -8.15
CA SER A 320 11.70 11.82 -6.80
C SER A 320 13.14 11.68 -6.29
N ILE A 321 13.93 12.74 -6.46
CA ILE A 321 15.31 12.80 -5.97
C ILE A 321 15.30 13.12 -4.48
N VAL A 322 15.82 12.22 -3.66
CA VAL A 322 15.71 12.30 -2.21
C VAL A 322 16.91 11.62 -1.52
N SER A 323 17.48 12.24 -0.47
CA SER A 323 18.52 11.59 0.34
C SER A 323 17.95 10.36 1.05
N GLU A 324 18.77 9.36 1.33
CA GLU A 324 18.32 8.15 2.04
C GLU A 324 17.74 8.48 3.40
N ARG A 325 18.34 9.47 4.11
CA ARG A 325 17.83 9.95 5.37
C ARG A 325 16.40 10.49 5.26
N ALA A 326 16.16 11.41 4.33
CA ALA A 326 14.82 11.98 4.12
C ALA A 326 13.83 10.90 3.63
N LEU A 327 14.27 9.99 2.77
CA LEU A 327 13.46 8.86 2.31
C LEU A 327 12.97 8.02 3.49
N ARG A 328 13.88 7.62 4.39
CA ARG A 328 13.56 6.77 5.56
C ARG A 328 12.77 7.49 6.63
N GLU A 329 13.18 8.73 6.99
CA GLU A 329 12.58 9.48 8.10
C GLU A 329 11.21 10.06 7.76
N ILE A 330 10.94 10.36 6.48
CA ILE A 330 9.72 11.05 6.03
C ILE A 330 8.87 10.16 5.13
N TYR A 331 9.38 9.80 3.94
CA TYR A 331 8.54 9.22 2.88
C TYR A 331 8.20 7.74 3.09
N LEU A 332 9.11 6.98 3.72
CA LEU A 332 8.90 5.57 4.04
C LEU A 332 8.38 5.36 5.46
N ARG A 333 8.58 6.30 6.36
CA ARG A 333 8.27 6.14 7.78
C ARG A 333 6.80 5.80 8.05
N GLY A 334 5.87 6.44 7.33
CA GLY A 334 4.44 6.13 7.44
C GLY A 334 4.13 4.70 7.03
N PHE A 335 4.71 4.23 5.93
CA PHE A 335 4.55 2.85 5.44
C PHE A 335 5.15 1.83 6.42
N GLU A 336 6.33 2.11 6.96
CA GLU A 336 6.96 1.28 8.00
C GLU A 336 6.04 1.11 9.21
N ILE A 337 5.44 2.19 9.70
CA ILE A 337 4.50 2.15 10.85
C ILE A 337 3.28 1.30 10.48
N ALA A 338 2.67 1.53 9.32
CA ALA A 338 1.49 0.78 8.89
C ALA A 338 1.79 -0.72 8.75
N VAL A 339 2.94 -1.09 8.17
CA VAL A 339 3.36 -2.48 8.04
C VAL A 339 3.64 -3.12 9.39
N THR A 340 4.45 -2.48 10.22
CA THR A 340 4.90 -3.09 11.50
C THR A 340 3.78 -3.18 12.54
N GLU A 341 2.76 -2.31 12.47
CA GLU A 341 1.65 -2.29 13.42
C GLU A 341 0.39 -3.03 12.96
N ALA A 342 0.18 -3.17 11.65
CA ALA A 342 -1.08 -3.69 11.11
C ALA A 342 -0.93 -4.79 10.06
N GLN A 343 0.24 -4.98 9.46
CA GLN A 343 0.46 -5.96 8.39
C GLN A 343 -0.66 -5.92 7.32
N PRO A 344 -0.79 -4.86 6.52
CA PRO A 344 -1.80 -4.80 5.46
C PRO A 344 -1.65 -5.99 4.51
N MET A 345 -2.75 -6.49 3.95
CA MET A 345 -2.68 -7.60 2.99
C MET A 345 -1.90 -7.25 1.73
N ALA A 346 -1.90 -5.95 1.35
CA ALA A 346 -1.18 -5.50 0.17
C ALA A 346 -0.53 -4.13 0.32
N ILE A 347 0.50 -3.89 -0.50
CA ILE A 347 1.11 -2.59 -0.77
C ILE A 347 1.03 -2.34 -2.28
N MET A 348 0.64 -1.14 -2.70
CA MET A 348 0.69 -0.73 -4.10
C MET A 348 1.85 0.22 -4.32
N THR A 349 2.75 -0.12 -5.26
CA THR A 349 3.86 0.76 -5.66
C THR A 349 3.35 1.95 -6.46
N SER A 350 4.06 3.06 -6.38
CA SER A 350 3.74 4.28 -7.12
C SER A 350 4.24 4.23 -8.58
N TYR A 351 3.77 5.17 -9.40
CA TYR A 351 4.20 5.29 -10.79
C TYR A 351 5.59 5.88 -10.97
N ASN A 352 5.96 6.84 -10.11
CA ASN A 352 7.17 7.64 -10.23
C ASN A 352 8.44 6.83 -10.05
N LEU A 353 9.55 7.43 -10.47
CA LEU A 353 10.87 6.95 -10.10
C LEU A 353 11.25 7.46 -8.69
N VAL A 354 12.13 6.72 -8.04
CA VAL A 354 12.82 7.12 -6.82
C VAL A 354 14.30 6.96 -7.08
N ASN A 355 15.01 8.08 -7.13
CA ASN A 355 16.45 8.13 -7.42
C ASN A 355 16.82 7.33 -8.69
N GLY A 356 16.08 7.53 -9.78
CA GLY A 356 16.33 6.94 -11.09
C GLY A 356 15.70 5.56 -11.34
N VAL A 357 15.00 4.97 -10.37
CA VAL A 357 14.39 3.64 -10.51
C VAL A 357 12.87 3.71 -10.27
N HIS A 358 12.07 3.23 -11.24
CA HIS A 358 10.62 3.13 -11.04
C HIS A 358 10.29 2.33 -9.78
N ALA A 359 9.38 2.85 -8.96
CA ALA A 359 9.00 2.23 -7.68
C ALA A 359 8.59 0.76 -7.84
N ALA A 360 7.86 0.41 -8.92
CA ALA A 360 7.46 -0.96 -9.20
C ALA A 360 8.63 -1.91 -9.56
N ASN A 361 9.76 -1.36 -10.01
CA ASN A 361 10.98 -2.10 -10.34
C ASN A 361 12.10 -1.92 -9.30
N ASN A 362 11.79 -1.34 -8.16
CA ASN A 362 12.79 -0.97 -7.16
C ASN A 362 12.94 -2.07 -6.10
N LYS A 363 14.03 -2.85 -6.22
CA LYS A 363 14.33 -3.96 -5.31
C LYS A 363 14.66 -3.47 -3.90
N ASP A 364 15.21 -2.26 -3.74
CA ASP A 364 15.49 -1.66 -2.45
C ASP A 364 14.21 -1.34 -1.70
N LEU A 365 13.19 -0.82 -2.40
CA LEU A 365 11.87 -0.58 -1.80
C LEU A 365 11.14 -1.90 -1.52
N CYS A 366 10.94 -2.73 -2.57
CA CYS A 366 10.06 -3.89 -2.46
C CYS A 366 10.67 -5.02 -1.62
N THR A 367 11.95 -5.30 -1.80
CA THR A 367 12.61 -6.43 -1.12
C THR A 367 13.37 -5.98 0.12
N GLN A 368 14.24 -4.96 0.02
CA GLN A 368 15.09 -4.60 1.15
C GLN A 368 14.28 -3.91 2.25
N ALA A 369 13.61 -2.80 1.96
CA ALA A 369 12.84 -2.07 2.97
C ALA A 369 11.61 -2.86 3.43
N ALA A 370 10.67 -3.16 2.52
CA ALA A 370 9.39 -3.74 2.93
C ALA A 370 9.54 -5.16 3.51
N ARG A 371 10.29 -6.05 2.86
CA ARG A 371 10.36 -7.45 3.27
C ARG A 371 11.40 -7.72 4.33
N LYS A 372 12.65 -7.30 4.11
CA LYS A 372 13.76 -7.65 5.03
C LYS A 372 13.80 -6.78 6.27
N GLU A 373 13.54 -5.47 6.14
CA GLU A 373 13.59 -4.57 7.28
C GLU A 373 12.29 -4.59 8.08
N TRP A 374 11.13 -4.45 7.42
CA TRP A 374 9.83 -4.35 8.10
C TRP A 374 9.11 -5.69 8.25
N ASN A 375 9.67 -6.77 7.70
CA ASN A 375 9.06 -8.11 7.74
C ASN A 375 7.63 -8.16 7.19
N PHE A 376 7.38 -7.47 6.08
CA PHE A 376 6.09 -7.45 5.41
C PHE A 376 5.73 -8.81 4.84
N GLN A 377 4.56 -9.36 5.21
CA GLN A 377 4.10 -10.70 4.83
C GLN A 377 3.04 -10.69 3.71
N GLY A 378 2.45 -9.53 3.40
CA GLY A 378 1.46 -9.39 2.35
C GLY A 378 2.05 -9.38 0.94
N ILE A 379 1.26 -8.99 -0.06
CA ILE A 379 1.72 -8.83 -1.44
C ILE A 379 2.11 -7.38 -1.75
N ILE A 380 2.99 -7.22 -2.72
CA ILE A 380 3.26 -5.93 -3.35
C ILE A 380 2.72 -6.00 -4.77
N MET A 381 1.88 -5.02 -5.15
CA MET A 381 1.32 -4.91 -6.49
C MET A 381 1.72 -3.60 -7.15
N THR A 382 1.65 -3.53 -8.47
CA THR A 382 1.84 -2.28 -9.21
C THR A 382 0.61 -1.39 -9.08
N ASP A 383 0.79 -0.08 -9.28
CA ASP A 383 -0.32 0.77 -9.72
C ASP A 383 -0.73 0.40 -11.16
N TRP A 384 -1.94 0.81 -11.57
CA TRP A 384 -2.59 0.35 -12.81
C TRP A 384 -1.87 0.84 -14.07
N THR A 385 -1.65 -0.07 -15.01
CA THR A 385 -1.06 0.20 -16.34
C THR A 385 0.37 0.78 -16.33
N THR A 386 1.09 0.68 -15.20
CA THR A 386 2.45 1.23 -15.11
C THR A 386 3.43 0.62 -16.12
N THR A 387 3.21 -0.65 -16.51
CA THR A 387 4.04 -1.38 -17.48
C THR A 387 3.66 -1.11 -18.94
N GLU A 388 2.48 -0.54 -19.20
CA GLU A 388 1.99 -0.17 -20.54
C GLU A 388 2.41 1.24 -20.96
N ALA A 389 2.62 2.14 -19.98
CA ALA A 389 2.92 3.52 -20.24
C ALA A 389 4.30 3.66 -20.93
N HIS A 390 4.37 4.49 -21.97
CA HIS A 390 5.64 4.84 -22.57
C HIS A 390 6.54 5.53 -21.54
N GLY A 391 7.70 4.94 -21.26
CA GLY A 391 8.59 5.37 -20.20
C GLY A 391 8.19 4.90 -18.79
N GLY A 392 7.25 3.97 -18.67
CA GLY A 392 6.85 3.36 -17.40
C GLY A 392 7.75 2.19 -16.95
N SER A 393 7.24 1.41 -16.02
CA SER A 393 7.94 0.27 -15.43
C SER A 393 8.17 -0.86 -16.44
N THR A 394 9.19 -1.68 -16.20
CA THR A 394 9.47 -2.87 -17.01
C THR A 394 8.82 -4.09 -16.39
N SER A 395 8.00 -4.82 -17.15
CA SER A 395 7.21 -5.97 -16.67
C SER A 395 8.00 -7.00 -15.86
N TRP A 396 9.07 -7.56 -16.44
CA TRP A 396 9.86 -8.61 -15.78
C TRP A 396 10.63 -8.13 -14.55
N LYS A 397 10.93 -6.82 -14.49
CA LYS A 397 11.60 -6.23 -13.32
C LYS A 397 10.67 -6.13 -12.11
N CYS A 398 9.34 -6.22 -12.28
CA CYS A 398 8.41 -6.26 -11.16
C CYS A 398 8.66 -7.50 -10.28
N PRO A 399 8.50 -8.75 -10.76
CA PRO A 399 8.80 -9.92 -9.95
C PRO A 399 10.28 -10.00 -9.52
N TRP A 400 11.23 -9.55 -10.34
CA TRP A 400 12.63 -9.44 -9.97
C TRP A 400 12.86 -8.53 -8.74
N ALA A 401 12.12 -7.43 -8.64
CA ALA A 401 12.20 -6.51 -7.50
C ALA A 401 11.45 -7.03 -6.25
N GLY A 402 10.62 -8.06 -6.37
CA GLY A 402 9.73 -8.54 -5.31
C GLY A 402 8.37 -7.85 -5.29
N ASN A 403 7.97 -7.21 -6.41
CA ASN A 403 6.62 -6.75 -6.69
C ASN A 403 5.84 -7.92 -7.29
N ASP A 404 4.87 -8.45 -6.55
CA ASP A 404 4.29 -9.78 -6.77
C ASP A 404 3.21 -9.84 -7.84
N LEU A 405 2.61 -8.68 -8.18
CA LEU A 405 1.43 -8.64 -9.05
C LEU A 405 1.41 -7.39 -9.92
N ILE A 406 1.36 -7.58 -11.24
CA ILE A 406 1.19 -6.50 -12.22
C ILE A 406 -0.29 -6.28 -12.48
N MET A 407 -0.79 -5.05 -12.29
CA MET A 407 -2.21 -4.72 -12.46
C MET A 407 -2.43 -3.66 -13.54
N PRO A 408 -3.51 -3.80 -14.30
CA PRO A 408 -4.36 -5.00 -14.48
C PRO A 408 -3.65 -6.11 -15.25
N GLY A 409 -2.51 -5.77 -15.88
CA GLY A 409 -1.71 -6.66 -16.69
C GLY A 409 -2.20 -6.82 -18.14
N GLY A 410 -1.32 -7.34 -19.00
CA GLY A 410 -1.60 -7.53 -20.41
C GLY A 410 -0.70 -8.57 -21.07
N ASN A 411 -0.98 -8.87 -22.34
CA ASN A 411 -0.18 -9.84 -23.10
C ASN A 411 1.30 -9.45 -23.23
N HIS A 412 1.60 -8.14 -23.27
CA HIS A 412 2.98 -7.64 -23.30
C HIS A 412 3.76 -7.99 -22.03
N ASP A 413 3.09 -8.05 -20.87
CA ASP A 413 3.69 -8.47 -19.61
C ASP A 413 4.03 -9.97 -19.63
N VAL A 414 3.10 -10.80 -20.13
CA VAL A 414 3.34 -12.24 -20.34
C VAL A 414 4.57 -12.46 -21.20
N GLU A 415 4.65 -11.79 -22.36
CA GLU A 415 5.79 -11.90 -23.27
C GLU A 415 7.09 -11.37 -22.66
N GLY A 416 7.02 -10.26 -21.92
CA GLY A 416 8.17 -9.65 -21.26
C GLY A 416 8.78 -10.54 -20.19
N ILE A 417 7.94 -11.14 -19.33
CA ILE A 417 8.38 -12.08 -18.28
C ILE A 417 8.92 -13.36 -18.89
N LYS A 418 8.24 -13.93 -19.90
CA LYS A 418 8.69 -15.13 -20.60
C LYS A 418 10.10 -14.96 -21.21
N LYS A 419 10.31 -13.87 -21.94
CA LYS A 419 11.63 -13.54 -22.52
C LYS A 419 12.71 -13.37 -21.45
N ALA A 420 12.35 -12.81 -20.29
CA ALA A 420 13.29 -12.63 -19.19
C ALA A 420 13.68 -13.95 -18.53
N LEU A 421 12.77 -14.91 -18.39
CA LEU A 421 13.07 -16.26 -17.95
C LEU A 421 13.97 -16.98 -18.94
N GLU A 422 13.67 -16.93 -20.24
CA GLU A 422 14.47 -17.55 -21.31
C GLU A 422 15.90 -16.99 -21.39
N SER A 423 16.07 -15.69 -21.13
CA SER A 423 17.38 -15.02 -21.13
C SER A 423 18.14 -15.08 -19.80
N GLY A 424 17.52 -15.59 -18.74
CA GLY A 424 18.11 -15.63 -17.40
C GLY A 424 18.15 -14.28 -16.66
N ASN A 425 17.46 -13.25 -17.16
CA ASN A 425 17.32 -11.95 -16.48
C ASN A 425 16.37 -12.03 -15.27
N LEU A 426 15.43 -12.97 -15.30
CA LEU A 426 14.56 -13.33 -14.19
C LEU A 426 14.74 -14.82 -13.96
N THR A 427 14.87 -15.24 -12.70
CA THR A 427 14.95 -16.64 -12.35
C THR A 427 13.57 -17.21 -12.01
N ARG A 428 13.39 -18.52 -12.24
CA ARG A 428 12.17 -19.21 -11.86
C ARG A 428 11.88 -19.13 -10.35
N GLU A 429 12.92 -19.13 -9.53
CA GLU A 429 12.80 -19.03 -8.07
C GLU A 429 12.32 -17.64 -7.62
N GLU A 430 12.76 -16.56 -8.28
CA GLU A 430 12.22 -15.21 -8.01
C GLU A 430 10.73 -15.13 -8.36
N LEU A 431 10.32 -15.72 -9.47
CA LEU A 431 8.91 -15.79 -9.88
C LEU A 431 8.08 -16.62 -8.91
N LYS A 432 8.56 -17.82 -8.51
CA LYS A 432 7.93 -18.67 -7.50
C LYS A 432 7.76 -17.94 -6.17
N ALA A 433 8.76 -17.21 -5.73
CA ALA A 433 8.68 -16.44 -4.50
C ALA A 433 7.54 -15.40 -4.53
N CYS A 434 7.31 -14.74 -5.67
CA CYS A 434 6.18 -13.84 -5.85
C CYS A 434 4.85 -14.59 -5.81
N VAL A 435 4.74 -15.70 -6.55
CA VAL A 435 3.52 -16.50 -6.60
C VAL A 435 3.17 -17.10 -5.24
N THR A 436 4.16 -17.57 -4.47
CA THR A 436 3.93 -18.09 -3.12
C THR A 436 3.33 -17.03 -2.20
N ARG A 437 3.86 -15.79 -2.22
CA ARG A 437 3.30 -14.68 -1.43
C ARG A 437 1.87 -14.34 -1.87
N LEU A 438 1.65 -14.28 -3.18
CA LEU A 438 0.33 -14.00 -3.74
C LEU A 438 -0.68 -15.08 -3.35
N LEU A 439 -0.36 -16.34 -3.55
CA LEU A 439 -1.21 -17.47 -3.15
C LEU A 439 -1.48 -17.49 -1.65
N ASN A 440 -0.45 -17.24 -0.81
CA ASN A 440 -0.62 -17.16 0.63
C ASN A 440 -1.68 -16.13 1.02
N VAL A 441 -1.71 -14.96 0.36
CA VAL A 441 -2.71 -13.94 0.66
C VAL A 441 -4.08 -14.29 0.04
N ILE A 442 -4.14 -14.78 -1.21
CA ILE A 442 -5.40 -15.19 -1.85
C ILE A 442 -6.11 -16.26 -1.01
N LEU A 443 -5.39 -17.23 -0.48
CA LEU A 443 -5.94 -18.28 0.38
C LEU A 443 -6.56 -17.77 1.70
N GLN A 444 -6.28 -16.55 2.08
CA GLN A 444 -6.86 -15.87 3.26
C GLN A 444 -8.03 -14.95 2.90
N THR A 445 -8.35 -14.79 1.61
CA THR A 445 -9.41 -13.87 1.15
C THR A 445 -10.77 -14.54 1.07
N LEU A 446 -11.82 -13.72 0.93
CA LEU A 446 -13.20 -14.17 0.65
C LEU A 446 -13.30 -15.15 -0.51
N ALA A 447 -12.40 -15.02 -1.49
CA ALA A 447 -12.38 -15.90 -2.64
C ALA A 447 -12.19 -17.39 -2.27
N CYS A 448 -11.48 -17.70 -1.20
CA CYS A 448 -11.15 -19.08 -0.81
C CYS A 448 -11.80 -19.53 0.49
N GLU A 449 -11.83 -18.72 1.53
CA GLU A 449 -12.34 -19.13 2.84
C GLU A 449 -13.86 -18.96 2.98
N CYS A 450 -14.42 -17.98 2.30
CA CYS A 450 -15.84 -17.64 2.37
C CYS A 450 -16.60 -17.98 1.06
N GLY A 451 -15.89 -18.47 0.02
CA GLY A 451 -16.47 -18.65 -1.31
C GLY A 451 -17.74 -19.49 -1.33
N GLU A 452 -17.73 -20.68 -0.71
CA GLU A 452 -18.90 -21.55 -0.64
C GLU A 452 -19.99 -20.97 0.29
N ALA A 453 -19.62 -20.37 1.42
CA ALA A 453 -20.58 -19.76 2.34
C ALA A 453 -21.20 -18.48 1.74
N TYR A 454 -20.42 -17.70 1.00
CA TYR A 454 -20.86 -16.48 0.34
C TYR A 454 -21.77 -16.80 -0.86
N GLU A 455 -21.39 -17.75 -1.73
CA GLU A 455 -22.26 -18.22 -2.82
C GLU A 455 -23.57 -18.80 -2.29
N ALA A 456 -23.53 -19.55 -1.17
CA ALA A 456 -24.71 -20.10 -0.55
C ALA A 456 -25.62 -19.04 0.07
N GLN A 457 -25.07 -17.96 0.64
CA GLN A 457 -25.83 -16.83 1.18
C GLN A 457 -26.45 -15.99 0.07
N PHE A 458 -25.68 -15.71 -0.99
CA PHE A 458 -26.17 -14.97 -2.16
C PHE A 458 -27.25 -15.74 -2.94
N GLU A 459 -27.14 -17.06 -3.03
CA GLU A 459 -28.18 -17.95 -3.56
C GLU A 459 -29.43 -18.01 -2.67
N ALA A 460 -29.26 -17.90 -1.35
CA ALA A 460 -30.40 -17.88 -0.40
C ALA A 460 -31.18 -16.55 -0.45
N GLU A 461 -30.51 -15.43 -0.68
CA GLU A 461 -31.15 -14.11 -0.85
C GLU A 461 -31.81 -13.93 -2.22
N LYS A 462 -31.43 -14.72 -3.22
CA LYS A 462 -32.09 -14.79 -4.55
C LYS A 462 -33.38 -15.62 -4.53
N ARG A 463 -33.67 -16.35 -3.47
CA ARG A 463 -34.90 -17.14 -3.29
C ARG A 463 -35.93 -16.38 -2.48
#